data_24ce8d433a1000d6a473c104be6d5384
#
_entry.id   24ce8d433a1000d6a473c104be6d5384
#
_cell.length_a   1.000
_cell.length_b   1.000
_cell.length_c   1.000
_cell.angle_alpha   90.00
_cell.angle_beta   90.00
_cell.angle_gamma   90.00
#
_symmetry.space_group_name_H-M   'P 1'
#
loop_
_entity.id
_entity.type
_entity.pdbx_description
1 polymer ?
#
loop_
_entity_poly.entity_id
_entity_poly.type
_entity_poly.pdbx_seq_one_letter_code
_entity_poly.pdbx_strand_id
1 'polypeptide(L)'
;MGSIKLKHTSGNGTILNSPAANPSSDITLKLPSTTGSAGQVLTVASANHSSTNAELEFAAAASGGGITIAQTFRRTSTTATNGASDYLTGTWEKSDGTAQGGLGSFDLPSSGIFTFPSTGFYLITFQTYFEDSTYSQVCQIKIDCTTDGAASGMSTVSAVNFGTQYDTSGYTYQSAFISTILDITDVTNQKVRFGVYSNNTVSWDGSDTQDRTAATFIRLGDT
;
A
#
# COMPACT_ATOMS: atom_id res chain seq x y z
N MET A 1 16.41 -47.20 7.86
CA MET A 1 15.99 -45.83 8.23
C MET A 1 15.64 -45.82 9.72
N GLY A 2 16.31 -45.00 10.49
CA GLY A 2 15.95 -44.78 11.89
C GLY A 2 14.83 -43.77 12.00
N SER A 3 13.84 -44.03 12.81
CA SER A 3 12.75 -43.10 13.11
C SER A 3 12.42 -43.13 14.58
N ILE A 4 12.02 -41.99 15.13
CA ILE A 4 11.45 -41.88 16.47
C ILE A 4 9.95 -41.73 16.30
N LYS A 5 9.17 -42.61 16.91
CA LYS A 5 7.71 -42.54 16.91
C LYS A 5 7.19 -42.19 18.29
N LEU A 6 6.55 -41.04 18.40
CA LEU A 6 5.81 -40.60 19.58
C LEU A 6 4.38 -41.16 19.45
N LYS A 7 4.04 -42.22 20.23
CA LYS A 7 2.72 -42.80 20.21
C LYS A 7 1.72 -42.08 21.09
N HIS A 8 0.53 -41.85 20.59
CA HIS A 8 -0.63 -41.54 21.41
C HIS A 8 -1.17 -42.80 22.09
N THR A 9 -1.76 -42.68 23.26
CA THR A 9 -2.35 -43.80 24.01
C THR A 9 -3.39 -44.61 23.20
N SER A 10 -4.05 -43.98 22.24
CA SER A 10 -5.04 -44.61 21.32
C SER A 10 -4.48 -45.14 20.00
N GLY A 11 -3.17 -45.23 19.83
CA GLY A 11 -2.53 -45.98 18.76
C GLY A 11 -1.78 -45.18 17.68
N ASN A 12 -2.31 -44.13 17.13
CA ASN A 12 -1.62 -43.28 16.13
C ASN A 12 -0.64 -42.31 16.80
N GLY A 13 0.39 -41.84 16.10
CA GLY A 13 1.39 -40.96 16.65
C GLY A 13 2.14 -40.16 15.60
N THR A 14 2.90 -39.17 16.05
CA THR A 14 3.82 -38.37 15.20
C THR A 14 5.13 -39.13 15.01
N ILE A 15 5.62 -39.21 13.78
CA ILE A 15 6.86 -39.85 13.41
C ILE A 15 7.87 -38.80 12.95
N LEU A 16 9.06 -38.82 13.51
CA LEU A 16 10.22 -38.08 13.02
C LEU A 16 11.08 -39.06 12.23
N ASN A 17 11.17 -38.86 10.91
CA ASN A 17 11.98 -39.70 10.02
C ASN A 17 13.32 -39.05 9.73
N SER A 18 14.32 -39.91 9.42
CA SER A 18 15.58 -39.44 8.82
C SER A 18 15.35 -38.83 7.44
N PRO A 19 16.21 -37.93 6.97
CA PRO A 19 16.17 -37.38 5.62
C PRO A 19 16.13 -38.52 4.56
N ALA A 20 15.49 -38.25 3.42
CA ALA A 20 15.40 -39.22 2.31
C ALA A 20 16.78 -39.47 1.67
N ALA A 21 17.68 -38.50 1.66
CA ALA A 21 19.07 -38.63 1.21
C ALA A 21 20.01 -38.69 2.42
N ASN A 22 21.08 -39.48 2.29
CA ASN A 22 22.12 -39.58 3.34
C ASN A 22 22.92 -38.25 3.37
N PRO A 23 22.85 -37.46 4.46
CA PRO A 23 23.70 -36.27 4.56
C PRO A 23 25.16 -36.64 4.68
N SER A 24 26.05 -35.77 4.21
CA SER A 24 27.53 -35.99 4.26
C SER A 24 28.10 -35.97 5.68
N SER A 25 27.33 -35.47 6.64
CA SER A 25 27.65 -35.41 8.07
C SER A 25 26.36 -35.41 8.88
N ASP A 26 26.46 -35.71 10.19
CA ASP A 26 25.34 -35.66 11.08
C ASP A 26 24.72 -34.27 11.12
N ILE A 27 23.39 -34.21 11.03
CA ILE A 27 22.62 -32.97 11.21
C ILE A 27 22.14 -32.94 12.65
N THR A 28 22.58 -31.94 13.40
CA THR A 28 22.17 -31.70 14.78
C THR A 28 21.03 -30.71 14.85
N LEU A 29 19.89 -31.10 15.43
CA LEU A 29 18.75 -30.25 15.69
C LEU A 29 18.64 -30.05 17.19
N LYS A 30 18.91 -28.84 17.70
CA LYS A 30 18.77 -28.52 19.10
C LYS A 30 17.37 -28.01 19.37
N LEU A 31 16.68 -28.63 20.30
CA LEU A 31 15.36 -28.16 20.74
C LEU A 31 15.48 -26.92 21.64
N PRO A 32 14.44 -26.05 21.66
CA PRO A 32 14.40 -24.92 22.55
C PRO A 32 14.49 -25.36 24.04
N SER A 33 15.15 -24.56 24.85
CA SER A 33 15.25 -24.80 26.30
C SER A 33 13.98 -24.40 27.06
N THR A 34 13.06 -23.70 26.42
CA THR A 34 11.80 -23.20 27.00
C THR A 34 10.61 -23.65 26.18
N THR A 35 9.44 -23.67 26.81
CA THR A 35 8.17 -23.86 26.11
C THR A 35 7.76 -22.53 25.49
N GLY A 36 7.28 -22.55 24.23
CA GLY A 36 6.74 -21.36 23.58
C GLY A 36 5.46 -20.83 24.24
N SER A 37 5.11 -19.62 23.92
CA SER A 37 3.84 -18.99 24.29
C SER A 37 2.81 -19.12 23.15
N ALA A 38 1.52 -18.91 23.49
CA ALA A 38 0.47 -18.92 22.47
C ALA A 38 0.78 -17.91 21.34
N GLY A 39 0.60 -18.33 20.08
CA GLY A 39 0.88 -17.51 18.89
C GLY A 39 2.33 -17.55 18.40
N GLN A 40 3.25 -18.23 19.10
CA GLN A 40 4.60 -18.46 18.60
C GLN A 40 4.68 -19.69 17.70
N VAL A 41 5.62 -19.66 16.77
CA VAL A 41 5.96 -20.79 15.89
C VAL A 41 7.36 -21.31 16.25
N LEU A 42 7.56 -22.62 16.07
CA LEU A 42 8.88 -23.22 16.18
C LEU A 42 9.63 -22.94 14.87
N THR A 43 10.73 -22.25 14.95
CA THR A 43 11.55 -21.85 13.80
C THR A 43 13.02 -22.12 14.04
N VAL A 44 13.84 -22.04 13.01
CA VAL A 44 15.30 -22.10 13.12
C VAL A 44 15.80 -20.74 13.60
N ALA A 45 16.55 -20.73 14.70
CA ALA A 45 17.16 -19.50 15.23
C ALA A 45 18.11 -18.88 14.19
N SER A 46 17.97 -17.58 13.98
CA SER A 46 18.78 -16.84 13.00
C SER A 46 20.29 -16.80 13.34
N ALA A 47 20.64 -16.96 14.61
CA ALA A 47 21.98 -16.76 15.11
C ALA A 47 22.87 -18.03 15.15
N ASN A 48 22.28 -19.21 15.23
CA ASN A 48 23.03 -20.45 15.54
C ASN A 48 22.69 -21.57 14.54
N HIS A 49 22.76 -21.30 13.25
CA HIS A 49 22.55 -22.31 12.24
C HIS A 49 23.72 -22.40 11.25
N SER A 50 23.97 -23.60 10.77
CA SER A 50 24.91 -23.91 9.70
C SER A 50 24.34 -25.03 8.84
N SER A 51 25.07 -25.49 7.84
CA SER A 51 24.66 -26.64 7.02
C SER A 51 24.43 -27.95 7.81
N THR A 52 24.98 -28.06 9.02
CA THR A 52 24.93 -29.28 9.84
C THR A 52 24.34 -29.10 11.24
N ASN A 53 24.11 -27.84 11.66
CA ASN A 53 23.56 -27.54 12.98
C ASN A 53 22.42 -26.54 12.83
N ALA A 54 21.30 -26.80 13.47
CA ALA A 54 20.19 -25.85 13.61
C ALA A 54 19.72 -25.84 15.05
N GLU A 55 19.69 -24.66 15.65
CA GLU A 55 19.01 -24.43 16.92
C GLU A 55 17.58 -23.99 16.63
N LEU A 56 16.62 -24.63 17.31
CA LEU A 56 15.21 -24.26 17.21
C LEU A 56 14.85 -23.29 18.31
N GLU A 57 14.04 -22.28 17.98
CA GLU A 57 13.49 -21.34 18.94
C GLU A 57 12.00 -21.14 18.70
N PHE A 58 11.29 -20.70 19.74
CA PHE A 58 9.93 -20.19 19.57
C PHE A 58 10.00 -18.70 19.30
N ALA A 59 9.66 -18.31 18.08
CA ALA A 59 9.57 -16.91 17.67
C ALA A 59 8.10 -16.53 17.43
N ALA A 60 7.81 -15.24 17.51
CA ALA A 60 6.54 -14.75 17.00
C ALA A 60 6.39 -15.24 15.55
N ALA A 61 5.20 -15.76 15.21
CA ALA A 61 4.91 -16.02 13.81
C ALA A 61 5.30 -14.75 13.04
N ALA A 62 6.16 -14.89 12.03
CA ALA A 62 6.39 -13.77 11.13
C ALA A 62 5.00 -13.24 10.77
N SER A 63 4.77 -11.96 10.98
CA SER A 63 3.53 -11.33 10.53
C SER A 63 3.50 -11.60 9.04
N GLY A 64 2.86 -12.71 8.66
CA GLY A 64 2.80 -13.17 7.29
C GLY A 64 2.30 -12.00 6.46
N GLY A 65 2.93 -11.71 5.34
CA GLY A 65 2.78 -10.54 4.51
C GLY A 65 1.35 -10.09 4.24
N GLY A 66 0.66 -9.70 5.30
CA GLY A 66 -0.65 -9.07 5.25
C GLY A 66 -0.52 -7.59 4.93
N ILE A 67 -1.60 -7.00 4.49
CA ILE A 67 -1.69 -5.55 4.31
C ILE A 67 -1.49 -4.91 5.69
N THR A 68 -0.43 -4.12 5.83
CA THR A 68 -0.07 -3.42 7.08
C THR A 68 -0.47 -1.95 7.07
N ILE A 69 -0.69 -1.39 5.87
CA ILE A 69 -1.12 -0.02 5.65
C ILE A 69 -2.21 -0.04 4.59
N ALA A 70 -3.35 0.54 4.91
CA ALA A 70 -4.42 0.85 3.97
C ALA A 70 -5.10 2.13 4.44
N GLN A 71 -5.01 3.22 3.68
CA GLN A 71 -5.60 4.50 4.04
C GLN A 71 -6.13 5.22 2.82
N THR A 72 -7.36 5.70 2.92
CA THR A 72 -7.94 6.63 1.97
C THR A 72 -7.89 8.05 2.53
N PHE A 73 -7.47 8.98 1.69
CA PHE A 73 -7.50 10.41 1.94
C PHE A 73 -8.44 11.06 0.94
N ARG A 74 -9.31 11.94 1.40
CA ARG A 74 -10.22 12.71 0.54
C ARG A 74 -9.92 14.19 0.60
N ARG A 75 -10.25 14.87 -0.47
CA ARG A 75 -10.26 16.33 -0.52
C ARG A 75 -11.53 16.85 0.13
N THR A 76 -11.38 17.81 1.02
CA THR A 76 -12.56 18.44 1.66
C THR A 76 -13.07 19.67 0.92
N SER A 77 -12.28 20.19 -0.03
CA SER A 77 -12.61 21.39 -0.79
C SER A 77 -12.49 21.18 -2.30
N THR A 78 -13.37 21.79 -3.06
CA THR A 78 -13.36 21.82 -4.51
C THR A 78 -12.17 22.63 -5.04
N THR A 79 -11.59 22.19 -6.14
CA THR A 79 -10.56 22.89 -6.90
C THR A 79 -11.04 23.14 -8.32
N ALA A 80 -10.93 24.35 -8.82
CA ALA A 80 -11.25 24.66 -10.21
C ALA A 80 -9.98 24.79 -11.04
N THR A 81 -10.01 24.28 -12.29
CA THR A 81 -8.96 24.45 -13.29
C THR A 81 -9.55 25.10 -14.54
N ASN A 82 -8.71 25.88 -15.26
CA ASN A 82 -9.09 26.51 -16.53
C ASN A 82 -7.82 26.77 -17.36
N GLY A 83 -7.55 25.91 -18.31
CA GLY A 83 -6.38 26.03 -19.21
C GLY A 83 -5.04 25.80 -18.51
N ALA A 84 -5.02 25.26 -17.28
CA ALA A 84 -3.81 25.05 -16.51
C ALA A 84 -3.88 23.73 -15.71
N SER A 85 -2.70 23.17 -15.46
CA SER A 85 -2.55 22.10 -14.48
C SER A 85 -2.54 22.67 -13.08
N ASP A 86 -3.24 22.01 -12.17
CA ASP A 86 -3.15 22.30 -10.74
C ASP A 86 -2.80 21.03 -9.96
N TYR A 87 -1.99 21.22 -8.92
CA TYR A 87 -1.72 20.19 -7.94
C TYR A 87 -2.67 20.36 -6.76
N LEU A 88 -3.21 19.26 -6.29
CA LEU A 88 -4.19 19.27 -5.22
C LEU A 88 -3.51 19.53 -3.86
N THR A 89 -3.07 20.78 -3.65
CA THR A 89 -2.32 21.22 -2.46
C THR A 89 -3.21 21.58 -1.27
N GLY A 90 -4.50 21.75 -1.47
CA GLY A 90 -5.45 22.16 -0.42
C GLY A 90 -5.70 21.08 0.63
N THR A 91 -6.79 21.26 1.38
CA THR A 91 -7.10 20.42 2.53
C THR A 91 -7.43 18.98 2.16
N TRP A 92 -6.68 18.06 2.75
CA TRP A 92 -6.92 16.63 2.74
C TRP A 92 -7.27 16.17 4.14
N GLU A 93 -8.13 15.17 4.25
CA GLU A 93 -8.41 14.47 5.50
C GLU A 93 -8.39 12.97 5.27
N LYS A 94 -8.28 12.18 6.34
CA LYS A 94 -8.50 10.74 6.28
C LYS A 94 -9.99 10.49 6.13
N SER A 95 -10.38 9.57 5.23
CA SER A 95 -11.77 9.19 5.11
C SER A 95 -12.26 8.57 6.41
N ASP A 96 -13.28 9.19 7.02
CA ASP A 96 -13.81 8.87 8.35
C ASP A 96 -15.34 8.70 8.36
N GLY A 97 -15.94 8.49 7.19
CA GLY A 97 -17.38 8.20 7.08
C GLY A 97 -17.77 6.92 7.80
N THR A 98 -19.08 6.67 7.92
CA THR A 98 -19.63 5.48 8.58
C THR A 98 -19.00 4.20 7.98
N ALA A 99 -18.38 3.38 8.82
CA ALA A 99 -17.65 2.16 8.46
C ALA A 99 -16.40 2.39 7.58
N GLN A 100 -15.97 3.63 7.36
CA GLN A 100 -14.67 3.95 6.78
C GLN A 100 -13.60 3.95 7.88
N GLY A 101 -12.37 3.64 7.51
CA GLY A 101 -11.24 3.64 8.43
C GLY A 101 -9.94 3.32 7.70
N GLY A 102 -8.84 3.35 8.43
CA GLY A 102 -7.52 3.01 7.93
C GLY A 102 -6.88 1.88 8.74
N LEU A 103 -5.93 1.21 8.12
CA LEU A 103 -5.05 0.25 8.76
C LEU A 103 -3.64 0.84 8.80
N GLY A 104 -2.99 0.74 9.95
CA GLY A 104 -1.66 1.30 10.17
C GLY A 104 -1.68 2.82 10.31
N SER A 105 -0.49 3.42 10.33
CA SER A 105 -0.33 4.87 10.43
C SER A 105 0.14 5.43 9.09
N PHE A 106 -0.59 6.40 8.57
CA PHE A 106 -0.21 7.17 7.39
C PHE A 106 -0.62 8.62 7.66
N ASP A 107 0.33 9.55 7.61
CA ASP A 107 0.08 10.95 7.98
C ASP A 107 -0.62 11.72 6.84
N LEU A 108 -1.27 12.81 7.22
CA LEU A 108 -1.82 13.76 6.25
C LEU A 108 -0.70 14.38 5.40
N PRO A 109 -0.97 14.67 4.12
CA PRO A 109 0.02 15.30 3.27
C PRO A 109 0.33 16.74 3.72
N SER A 110 1.57 17.16 3.52
CA SER A 110 1.97 18.56 3.65
C SER A 110 1.93 19.23 2.28
N SER A 111 1.14 20.27 2.12
CA SER A 111 0.97 20.97 0.82
C SER A 111 0.64 20.01 -0.34
N GLY A 112 -0.19 18.99 -0.08
CA GLY A 112 -0.60 17.98 -1.07
C GLY A 112 0.46 16.94 -1.41
N ILE A 113 1.61 16.94 -0.71
CA ILE A 113 2.69 15.97 -0.89
C ILE A 113 2.58 14.91 0.19
N PHE A 114 2.42 13.65 -0.23
CA PHE A 114 2.32 12.48 0.63
C PHE A 114 3.70 11.85 0.84
N THR A 115 4.03 11.58 2.09
CA THR A 115 5.27 10.89 2.51
C THR A 115 4.90 9.50 3.01
N PHE A 116 5.57 8.47 2.51
CA PHE A 116 5.29 7.10 2.88
C PHE A 116 5.80 6.78 4.30
N PRO A 117 5.02 6.05 5.12
CA PRO A 117 5.42 5.71 6.49
C PRO A 117 6.46 4.60 6.56
N SER A 118 6.62 3.78 5.53
CA SER A 118 7.60 2.70 5.44
C SER A 118 7.94 2.38 3.99
N THR A 119 9.05 1.69 3.77
CA THR A 119 9.39 1.11 2.46
C THR A 119 8.44 -0.04 2.10
N GLY A 120 8.37 -0.41 0.82
CA GLY A 120 7.56 -1.50 0.32
C GLY A 120 6.86 -1.17 -1.00
N PHE A 121 6.16 -2.16 -1.56
CA PHE A 121 5.31 -1.97 -2.72
C PHE A 121 3.96 -1.38 -2.30
N TYR A 122 3.59 -0.27 -2.91
CA TYR A 122 2.32 0.41 -2.66
C TYR A 122 1.45 0.43 -3.90
N LEU A 123 0.22 -0.10 -3.79
CA LEU A 123 -0.84 0.23 -4.72
C LEU A 123 -1.40 1.61 -4.33
N ILE A 124 -1.36 2.53 -5.29
CA ILE A 124 -1.90 3.87 -5.15
C ILE A 124 -3.02 4.02 -6.16
N THR A 125 -4.19 4.43 -5.68
CA THR A 125 -5.32 4.78 -6.54
C THR A 125 -5.68 6.24 -6.36
N PHE A 126 -6.11 6.88 -7.43
CA PHE A 126 -6.60 8.24 -7.40
C PHE A 126 -7.86 8.34 -8.21
N GLN A 127 -8.90 8.88 -7.59
CA GLN A 127 -10.19 9.14 -8.21
C GLN A 127 -10.58 10.60 -8.06
N THR A 128 -11.35 11.08 -9.02
CA THR A 128 -11.95 12.40 -8.99
C THR A 128 -13.42 12.30 -9.41
N TYR A 129 -14.23 13.15 -8.80
CA TYR A 129 -15.55 13.51 -9.29
C TYR A 129 -15.52 15.01 -9.62
N PHE A 130 -16.07 15.40 -10.74
CA PHE A 130 -16.01 16.79 -11.20
C PHE A 130 -17.23 17.18 -11.99
N GLU A 131 -17.46 18.48 -12.05
CA GLU A 131 -18.48 19.09 -12.89
C GLU A 131 -17.86 20.04 -13.92
N ASP A 132 -18.41 20.05 -15.12
CA ASP A 132 -18.04 20.94 -16.20
C ASP A 132 -19.28 21.63 -16.75
N SER A 133 -19.25 22.96 -16.80
CA SER A 133 -20.32 23.79 -17.35
C SER A 133 -20.03 24.33 -18.77
N THR A 134 -18.84 24.05 -19.31
CA THR A 134 -18.32 24.72 -20.52
C THR A 134 -17.80 23.77 -21.59
N TYR A 135 -17.85 22.48 -21.41
CA TYR A 135 -17.24 21.47 -22.28
C TYR A 135 -15.71 21.58 -22.36
N SER A 136 -15.05 20.62 -21.85
CA SER A 136 -13.58 20.49 -21.91
C SER A 136 -13.18 19.34 -22.83
N GLN A 137 -12.47 19.66 -23.93
CA GLN A 137 -11.96 18.64 -24.87
C GLN A 137 -10.89 17.77 -24.22
N VAL A 138 -10.11 18.35 -23.29
CA VAL A 138 -9.06 17.65 -22.61
C VAL A 138 -9.15 17.95 -21.12
N CYS A 139 -9.39 16.89 -20.37
CA CYS A 139 -9.18 16.82 -18.93
C CYS A 139 -8.10 15.77 -18.65
N GLN A 140 -7.37 15.95 -17.57
CA GLN A 140 -6.35 14.99 -17.14
C GLN A 140 -6.39 14.84 -15.63
N ILE A 141 -6.22 13.63 -15.15
CA ILE A 141 -5.80 13.35 -13.77
C ILE A 141 -4.46 12.62 -13.80
N LYS A 142 -3.59 12.86 -12.81
CA LYS A 142 -2.25 12.29 -12.78
C LYS A 142 -1.75 12.03 -11.38
N ILE A 143 -0.84 11.07 -11.28
CA ILE A 143 -0.03 10.75 -10.11
C ILE A 143 1.41 11.11 -10.48
N ASP A 144 2.02 12.00 -9.72
CA ASP A 144 3.43 12.35 -9.85
C ASP A 144 4.21 11.77 -8.65
N CYS A 145 5.44 11.31 -8.92
CA CYS A 145 6.36 10.80 -7.91
C CYS A 145 7.72 11.48 -8.05
N THR A 146 8.41 11.70 -6.92
CA THR A 146 9.82 12.13 -6.91
C THR A 146 10.70 11.08 -6.25
N THR A 147 11.98 11.11 -6.56
CA THR A 147 13.03 10.28 -5.95
C THR A 147 14.12 11.11 -5.28
N ASP A 148 14.00 12.43 -5.29
CA ASP A 148 14.96 13.38 -4.69
C ASP A 148 14.38 14.20 -3.51
N GLY A 149 13.15 13.92 -3.13
CA GLY A 149 12.42 14.61 -2.07
C GLY A 149 11.93 16.01 -2.43
N ALA A 150 12.31 16.56 -3.59
CA ALA A 150 11.96 17.90 -4.00
C ALA A 150 10.64 17.93 -4.79
N ALA A 151 9.80 18.92 -4.50
CA ALA A 151 8.57 19.14 -5.26
C ALA A 151 8.84 19.45 -6.76
N SER A 152 10.01 20.02 -7.06
CA SER A 152 10.45 20.30 -8.45
C SER A 152 10.92 19.07 -9.21
N GLY A 153 11.33 18.00 -8.52
CA GLY A 153 11.77 16.74 -9.10
C GLY A 153 10.63 15.74 -9.39
N MET A 154 9.38 16.14 -9.20
CA MET A 154 8.22 15.27 -9.43
C MET A 154 8.02 14.99 -10.92
N SER A 155 7.92 13.71 -11.26
CA SER A 155 7.62 13.21 -12.60
C SER A 155 6.31 12.43 -12.61
N THR A 156 5.55 12.53 -13.70
CA THR A 156 4.28 11.81 -13.84
C THR A 156 4.56 10.32 -14.03
N VAL A 157 4.04 9.49 -13.14
CA VAL A 157 4.14 8.02 -13.16
C VAL A 157 2.86 7.36 -13.64
N SER A 158 1.72 8.04 -13.56
CA SER A 158 0.44 7.59 -14.11
C SER A 158 -0.42 8.79 -14.47
N ALA A 159 -1.05 8.74 -15.62
CA ALA A 159 -1.99 9.77 -16.05
C ALA A 159 -3.04 9.21 -17.01
N VAL A 160 -4.22 9.81 -17.00
CA VAL A 160 -5.27 9.57 -17.99
C VAL A 160 -5.80 10.88 -18.50
N ASN A 161 -5.97 10.97 -19.83
CA ASN A 161 -6.62 12.06 -20.52
C ASN A 161 -7.99 11.62 -20.99
N PHE A 162 -8.96 12.50 -20.86
CA PHE A 162 -10.34 12.30 -21.29
C PHE A 162 -10.96 13.64 -21.66
N GLY A 163 -12.11 13.62 -22.34
CA GLY A 163 -12.91 14.81 -22.61
C GLY A 163 -14.21 14.76 -21.84
N THR A 164 -14.79 15.91 -21.58
CA THR A 164 -16.14 15.99 -21.02
C THR A 164 -17.18 15.88 -22.15
N GLN A 165 -18.37 15.43 -21.82
CA GLN A 165 -19.46 15.41 -22.78
C GLN A 165 -19.98 16.84 -23.00
N TYR A 166 -20.24 17.19 -24.26
CA TYR A 166 -20.89 18.46 -24.55
C TYR A 166 -22.37 18.41 -24.16
N ASP A 167 -22.79 19.31 -23.29
CA ASP A 167 -24.19 19.53 -22.97
C ASP A 167 -24.51 21.04 -23.08
N THR A 168 -25.50 21.38 -23.86
CA THR A 168 -25.94 22.77 -24.04
C THR A 168 -26.91 23.23 -22.96
N SER A 169 -27.36 22.35 -22.08
CA SER A 169 -28.45 22.59 -21.14
C SER A 169 -28.05 22.69 -19.68
N GLY A 170 -26.76 22.48 -19.34
CA GLY A 170 -26.34 22.53 -17.95
C GLY A 170 -24.95 21.95 -17.65
N TYR A 171 -24.79 21.46 -16.43
CA TYR A 171 -23.56 20.85 -15.96
C TYR A 171 -23.46 19.40 -16.41
N THR A 172 -22.27 19.00 -16.80
CA THR A 172 -21.90 17.59 -17.01
C THR A 172 -21.10 17.11 -15.79
N TYR A 173 -21.55 16.00 -15.21
CA TYR A 173 -20.88 15.37 -14.07
C TYR A 173 -20.18 14.11 -14.55
N GLN A 174 -18.91 13.96 -14.19
CA GLN A 174 -18.12 12.81 -14.55
C GLN A 174 -17.16 12.44 -13.44
N SER A 175 -16.59 11.24 -13.57
CA SER A 175 -15.51 10.77 -12.69
C SER A 175 -14.39 10.18 -13.51
N ALA A 176 -13.19 10.26 -12.97
CA ALA A 176 -12.00 9.62 -13.51
C ALA A 176 -11.27 8.84 -12.43
N PHE A 177 -10.57 7.79 -12.83
CA PHE A 177 -9.83 6.91 -11.95
C PHE A 177 -8.53 6.49 -12.59
N ILE A 178 -7.44 6.49 -11.82
CA ILE A 178 -6.15 5.93 -12.21
C ILE A 178 -5.54 5.17 -11.03
N SER A 179 -4.63 4.26 -11.34
CA SER A 179 -3.85 3.55 -10.34
C SER A 179 -2.43 3.31 -10.82
N THR A 180 -1.53 3.08 -9.87
CA THR A 180 -0.16 2.64 -10.12
C THR A 180 0.36 1.82 -8.95
N ILE A 181 1.39 1.02 -9.19
CA ILE A 181 2.17 0.38 -8.13
C ILE A 181 3.53 1.04 -8.10
N LEU A 182 3.95 1.51 -6.93
CA LEU A 182 5.28 2.07 -6.71
C LEU A 182 6.07 1.18 -5.74
N ASP A 183 7.34 0.99 -6.05
CA ASP A 183 8.34 0.41 -5.16
C ASP A 183 8.99 1.54 -4.35
N ILE A 184 8.64 1.64 -3.08
CA ILE A 184 9.16 2.67 -2.17
C ILE A 184 10.33 2.09 -1.41
N THR A 185 11.53 2.45 -1.85
CA THR A 185 12.80 2.03 -1.23
C THR A 185 13.40 3.11 -0.33
N ASP A 186 12.96 4.36 -0.46
CA ASP A 186 13.43 5.51 0.32
C ASP A 186 12.27 6.44 0.69
N VAL A 187 11.80 6.35 1.93
CA VAL A 187 10.67 7.17 2.43
C VAL A 187 11.03 8.65 2.60
N THR A 188 12.31 9.00 2.65
CA THR A 188 12.77 10.38 2.76
C THR A 188 12.64 11.11 1.44
N ASN A 189 13.01 10.46 0.35
CA ASN A 189 13.15 11.06 -0.96
C ASN A 189 12.00 10.68 -1.93
N GLN A 190 11.39 9.51 -1.76
CA GLN A 190 10.24 9.13 -2.59
C GLN A 190 8.94 9.66 -1.99
N LYS A 191 8.28 10.53 -2.75
CA LYS A 191 7.02 11.20 -2.36
C LYS A 191 6.07 11.24 -3.53
N VAL A 192 4.79 11.39 -3.24
CA VAL A 192 3.71 11.39 -4.25
C VAL A 192 2.84 12.63 -4.08
N ARG A 193 2.35 13.15 -5.19
CA ARG A 193 1.29 14.16 -5.25
C ARG A 193 0.31 13.84 -6.38
N PHE A 194 -0.85 14.46 -6.31
CA PHE A 194 -1.92 14.31 -7.28
C PHE A 194 -2.16 15.62 -8.01
N GLY A 195 -2.39 15.53 -9.31
CA GLY A 195 -2.63 16.69 -10.16
C GLY A 195 -3.84 16.48 -11.07
N VAL A 196 -4.44 17.60 -11.44
CA VAL A 196 -5.57 17.70 -12.34
C VAL A 196 -5.29 18.76 -13.40
N TYR A 197 -5.92 18.62 -14.56
CA TYR A 197 -5.85 19.60 -15.66
C TYR A 197 -7.17 19.61 -16.42
N SER A 198 -7.54 20.77 -16.92
CA SER A 198 -8.59 20.91 -17.92
C SER A 198 -8.27 22.08 -18.85
N ASN A 199 -8.67 22.00 -20.14
CA ASN A 199 -8.49 23.10 -21.07
C ASN A 199 -9.58 24.19 -20.96
N ASN A 200 -10.69 23.91 -20.29
CA ASN A 200 -11.73 24.89 -19.92
C ASN A 200 -12.04 24.76 -18.41
N THR A 201 -12.98 25.56 -17.92
CA THR A 201 -13.33 25.57 -16.50
C THR A 201 -13.99 24.28 -16.06
N VAL A 202 -13.32 23.54 -15.19
CA VAL A 202 -13.81 22.32 -14.54
C VAL A 202 -13.64 22.47 -13.03
N SER A 203 -14.68 22.10 -12.29
CA SER A 203 -14.68 22.04 -10.84
C SER A 203 -14.45 20.60 -10.37
N TRP A 204 -13.30 20.35 -9.78
CA TRP A 204 -12.91 19.06 -9.19
C TRP A 204 -13.41 19.00 -7.76
N ASP A 205 -14.46 18.24 -7.52
CA ASP A 205 -15.20 18.30 -6.28
C ASP A 205 -14.47 17.67 -5.10
N GLY A 206 -14.42 18.43 -4.01
CA GLY A 206 -14.12 17.94 -2.67
C GLY A 206 -15.39 17.71 -1.86
N SER A 207 -15.27 16.90 -0.81
CA SER A 207 -16.35 16.69 0.18
C SER A 207 -15.73 16.20 1.48
N ASP A 208 -16.26 16.70 2.60
CA ASP A 208 -15.90 16.27 3.95
C ASP A 208 -16.63 15.00 4.41
N THR A 209 -17.58 14.52 3.61
CA THR A 209 -18.42 13.35 3.95
C THR A 209 -18.37 12.24 2.92
N GLN A 210 -17.83 12.50 1.71
CA GLN A 210 -17.80 11.55 0.60
C GLN A 210 -16.43 11.57 -0.09
N ASP A 211 -15.96 10.41 -0.51
CA ASP A 211 -14.70 10.25 -1.24
C ASP A 211 -14.87 10.61 -2.73
N ARG A 212 -15.23 11.88 -3.03
CA ARG A 212 -15.40 12.39 -4.39
C ARG A 212 -14.05 12.50 -5.10
N THR A 213 -13.18 13.36 -4.60
CA THR A 213 -11.77 13.41 -5.01
C THR A 213 -10.94 12.81 -3.89
N ALA A 214 -10.38 11.61 -4.15
CA ALA A 214 -9.75 10.81 -3.10
C ALA A 214 -8.56 10.01 -3.63
N ALA A 215 -7.61 9.76 -2.75
CA ALA A 215 -6.46 8.91 -2.99
C ALA A 215 -6.38 7.80 -1.95
N THR A 216 -6.19 6.55 -2.39
CA THR A 216 -6.02 5.39 -1.50
C THR A 216 -4.63 4.82 -1.66
N PHE A 217 -4.02 4.49 -0.53
CA PHE A 217 -2.70 3.86 -0.44
C PHE A 217 -2.85 2.51 0.25
N ILE A 218 -2.37 1.45 -0.38
CA ILE A 218 -2.34 0.10 0.19
C ILE A 218 -0.93 -0.44 0.05
N ARG A 219 -0.27 -0.75 1.18
CA ARG A 219 1.02 -1.42 1.17
C ARG A 219 0.81 -2.90 0.95
N LEU A 220 1.34 -3.42 -0.16
CA LEU A 220 1.17 -4.81 -0.59
C LEU A 220 2.18 -5.76 0.06
N GLY A 221 3.36 -5.25 0.44
CA GLY A 221 4.44 -6.07 1.00
C GLY A 221 5.78 -5.32 1.05
N ASP A 222 6.83 -6.04 1.39
CA ASP A 222 8.20 -5.52 1.44
C ASP A 222 8.80 -5.39 0.03
N THR A 223 9.83 -4.54 -0.11
CA THR A 223 10.64 -4.37 -1.33
C THR A 223 11.61 -5.54 -1.49
#